data_85f5a1a644cbb77312e3d1ff6fa942f8
#
_entry.id   85f5a1a644cbb77312e3d1ff6fa942f8
#
_cell.length_a   1.000
_cell.length_b   1.000
_cell.length_c   1.000
_cell.angle_alpha   90.00
_cell.angle_beta   90.00
_cell.angle_gamma   90.00
#
_symmetry.space_group_name_H-M   'P 1'
#
loop_
_entity.id
_entity.type
_entity.pdbx_description
1 polymer ?
#
loop_
_entity_poly.entity_id
_entity_poly.type
_entity_poly.pdbx_seq_one_letter_code
_entity_poly.pdbx_strand_id
1 'polypeptide(L)'
;IAIENRSFNCSGISFVSREQWGANQSKPENYFKTLDGVPYVFYHHTDGDECESRDNCAEIIRKWQVCHQNTRGWDDIAYNFLIGGDGSVYEGRGWRRVGAHTLGYNDISLSFGFIGNFSNKVPNCKMLKAAEMLIQCGIEMGAISANYTLHGQRDANCRVCPGDTFYRNITTLQRFGGKLNRFVCTDPPGPCRI
;
A
#
# COMPACT_ATOMS: atom_id res chain seq x y z
N ILE A 1 -13.86 17.28 21.69
CA ILE A 1 -13.49 18.27 20.65
C ILE A 1 -13.86 17.63 19.34
N ALA A 2 -14.92 18.16 18.69
CA ALA A 2 -15.40 17.69 17.41
C ALA A 2 -14.32 17.96 16.36
N ILE A 3 -13.82 16.90 15.73
CA ILE A 3 -13.00 17.02 14.53
C ILE A 3 -13.97 17.38 13.41
N GLU A 4 -13.96 18.65 13.05
CA GLU A 4 -14.70 19.18 11.90
C GLU A 4 -14.44 18.27 10.70
N ASN A 5 -15.52 17.89 10.00
CA ASN A 5 -15.51 17.28 8.68
C ASN A 5 -14.84 18.23 7.67
N ARG A 6 -13.52 18.33 7.68
CA ARG A 6 -12.78 18.89 6.56
C ARG A 6 -12.93 17.88 5.42
N SER A 7 -13.71 18.23 4.45
CA SER A 7 -13.74 17.54 3.16
C SER A 7 -12.36 17.76 2.52
N PHE A 8 -11.44 16.83 2.77
CA PHE A 8 -10.14 16.83 2.13
C PHE A 8 -10.34 16.53 0.67
N ASN A 9 -10.02 17.52 -0.15
CA ASN A 9 -10.25 17.44 -1.58
C ASN A 9 -9.08 16.69 -2.25
N CYS A 10 -9.07 15.35 -2.14
CA CYS A 10 -8.21 14.48 -2.94
C CYS A 10 -8.73 14.42 -4.40
N SER A 11 -9.09 15.59 -4.94
CA SER A 11 -9.67 15.72 -6.27
C SER A 11 -8.74 15.17 -7.33
N GLY A 12 -9.29 14.38 -8.24
CA GLY A 12 -8.57 13.77 -9.34
C GLY A 12 -8.12 12.32 -9.08
N ILE A 13 -8.25 11.78 -7.86
CA ILE A 13 -8.03 10.36 -7.59
C ILE A 13 -9.33 9.58 -7.86
N SER A 14 -9.25 8.57 -8.72
CA SER A 14 -10.32 7.57 -8.85
C SER A 14 -10.28 6.63 -7.65
N PHE A 15 -11.04 6.96 -6.61
CA PHE A 15 -11.05 6.21 -5.35
C PHE A 15 -12.14 5.14 -5.34
N VAL A 16 -11.80 3.93 -4.94
CA VAL A 16 -12.71 2.79 -4.81
C VAL A 16 -12.75 2.34 -3.35
N SER A 17 -13.90 2.57 -2.69
CA SER A 17 -14.06 2.21 -1.28
C SER A 17 -14.09 0.69 -1.08
N ARG A 18 -13.92 0.26 0.16
CA ARG A 18 -14.03 -1.15 0.57
C ARG A 18 -15.36 -1.78 0.14
N GLU A 19 -16.46 -1.07 0.31
CA GLU A 19 -17.79 -1.51 -0.13
C GLU A 19 -17.86 -1.69 -1.64
N GLN A 20 -17.30 -0.76 -2.39
CA GLN A 20 -17.34 -0.76 -3.86
C GLN A 20 -16.55 -1.90 -4.50
N TRP A 21 -15.46 -2.38 -3.87
CA TRP A 21 -14.74 -3.55 -4.37
C TRP A 21 -15.16 -4.86 -3.70
N GLY A 22 -16.14 -4.83 -2.78
CA GLY A 22 -16.70 -6.00 -2.13
C GLY A 22 -15.77 -6.63 -1.07
N ALA A 23 -15.15 -5.78 -0.25
CA ALA A 23 -14.27 -6.24 0.83
C ALA A 23 -14.99 -7.10 1.85
N ASN A 24 -14.33 -8.15 2.34
CA ASN A 24 -14.74 -8.83 3.55
C ASN A 24 -14.60 -7.90 4.77
N GLN A 25 -15.36 -8.21 5.82
CA GLN A 25 -15.22 -7.52 7.09
C GLN A 25 -13.80 -7.72 7.66
N SER A 26 -13.20 -6.65 8.15
CA SER A 26 -11.96 -6.69 8.90
C SER A 26 -12.19 -7.31 10.28
N LYS A 27 -11.20 -8.04 10.81
CA LYS A 27 -11.16 -8.43 12.21
C LYS A 27 -10.87 -7.21 13.10
N PRO A 28 -10.91 -7.31 14.45
CA PRO A 28 -10.60 -6.20 15.35
C PRO A 28 -9.31 -5.47 14.94
N GLU A 29 -9.36 -4.16 14.93
CA GLU A 29 -8.45 -3.32 14.18
C GLU A 29 -7.35 -2.74 15.06
N ASN A 30 -6.17 -2.60 14.46
CA ASN A 30 -5.03 -1.94 15.06
C ASN A 30 -4.87 -0.56 14.39
N TYR A 31 -4.99 0.49 15.19
CA TYR A 31 -4.92 1.88 14.71
C TYR A 31 -3.57 2.50 15.01
N PHE A 32 -3.15 3.46 14.18
CA PHE A 32 -1.98 4.28 14.51
C PHE A 32 -2.20 5.02 15.84
N LYS A 33 -1.16 5.03 16.68
CA LYS A 33 -1.22 5.66 18.00
C LYS A 33 -1.16 7.17 17.96
N THR A 34 -0.53 7.72 16.89
CA THR A 34 -0.38 9.17 16.68
C THR A 34 -0.94 9.55 15.33
N LEU A 35 -1.44 10.79 15.22
CA LEU A 35 -1.99 11.36 13.99
C LEU A 35 -1.01 12.35 13.31
N ASP A 36 0.26 12.36 13.72
CA ASP A 36 1.25 13.36 13.26
C ASP A 36 1.89 13.02 11.92
N GLY A 37 1.20 12.26 11.06
CA GLY A 37 1.68 11.83 9.76
C GLY A 37 2.83 10.83 9.85
N VAL A 38 2.71 9.73 9.13
CA VAL A 38 3.76 8.70 9.13
C VAL A 38 5.00 9.16 8.37
N PRO A 39 6.23 8.88 8.88
CA PRO A 39 7.46 9.29 8.21
C PRO A 39 7.86 8.43 7.01
N TYR A 40 7.24 7.26 6.81
CA TYR A 40 7.60 6.33 5.75
C TYR A 40 6.41 5.96 4.88
N VAL A 41 6.66 5.86 3.57
CA VAL A 41 5.75 5.26 2.60
C VAL A 41 6.47 4.09 1.93
N PHE A 42 5.82 2.94 1.86
CA PHE A 42 6.35 1.75 1.19
C PHE A 42 5.58 1.44 -0.08
N TYR A 43 6.29 1.29 -1.19
CA TYR A 43 5.75 0.72 -2.40
C TYR A 43 5.99 -0.79 -2.41
N HIS A 44 4.91 -1.52 -2.65
CA HIS A 44 4.88 -2.97 -2.81
C HIS A 44 4.32 -3.34 -4.18
N HIS A 45 4.60 -4.55 -4.62
CA HIS A 45 3.79 -5.22 -5.64
C HIS A 45 3.03 -6.38 -5.01
N THR A 46 1.92 -6.78 -5.61
CA THR A 46 1.16 -7.93 -5.12
C THR A 46 1.78 -9.26 -5.55
N ASP A 47 2.67 -9.24 -6.54
CA ASP A 47 3.37 -10.41 -7.10
C ASP A 47 2.40 -11.48 -7.65
N GLY A 48 1.56 -11.09 -8.59
CA GLY A 48 0.58 -11.96 -9.22
C GLY A 48 0.01 -11.31 -10.48
N ASP A 49 -1.24 -11.65 -10.77
CA ASP A 49 -1.95 -11.13 -11.94
C ASP A 49 -2.10 -9.60 -11.89
N GLU A 50 -2.12 -9.00 -13.07
CA GLU A 50 -2.40 -7.59 -13.27
C GLU A 50 -3.87 -7.38 -13.60
N CYS A 51 -4.34 -6.15 -13.45
CA CYS A 51 -5.69 -5.76 -13.80
C CYS A 51 -5.72 -4.48 -14.61
N GLU A 52 -6.70 -4.34 -15.51
CA GLU A 52 -6.88 -3.16 -16.36
C GLU A 52 -8.30 -2.57 -16.24
N SER A 53 -9.19 -3.22 -15.50
CA SER A 53 -10.55 -2.75 -15.25
C SER A 53 -10.88 -2.83 -13.77
N ARG A 54 -11.84 -2.01 -13.34
CA ARG A 54 -12.31 -1.95 -11.95
C ARG A 54 -12.76 -3.32 -11.43
N ASP A 55 -13.55 -4.05 -12.21
CA ASP A 55 -14.10 -5.35 -11.81
C ASP A 55 -12.99 -6.38 -11.64
N ASN A 56 -12.06 -6.43 -12.59
CA ASN A 56 -10.92 -7.33 -12.53
C ASN A 56 -9.98 -6.99 -11.38
N CYS A 57 -9.68 -5.71 -11.16
CA CYS A 57 -8.88 -5.28 -10.00
C CYS A 57 -9.57 -5.67 -8.68
N ALA A 58 -10.86 -5.43 -8.56
CA ALA A 58 -11.63 -5.78 -7.37
C ALA A 58 -11.63 -7.31 -7.11
N GLU A 59 -11.74 -8.13 -8.15
CA GLU A 59 -11.64 -9.59 -8.03
C GLU A 59 -10.28 -10.02 -7.48
N ILE A 60 -9.18 -9.48 -8.03
CA ILE A 60 -7.82 -9.78 -7.57
C ILE A 60 -7.63 -9.35 -6.11
N ILE A 61 -8.11 -8.16 -5.74
CA ILE A 61 -8.00 -7.66 -4.35
C ILE A 61 -8.75 -8.57 -3.38
N ARG A 62 -9.95 -9.05 -3.72
CA ARG A 62 -10.69 -9.99 -2.88
C ARG A 62 -9.94 -11.31 -2.68
N LYS A 63 -9.32 -11.87 -3.71
CA LYS A 63 -8.48 -13.08 -3.60
C LYS A 63 -7.31 -12.85 -2.64
N TRP A 64 -6.62 -11.72 -2.75
CA TRP A 64 -5.55 -11.34 -1.83
C TRP A 64 -6.05 -11.17 -0.40
N GLN A 65 -7.19 -10.51 -0.19
CA GLN A 65 -7.77 -10.35 1.14
C GLN A 65 -8.10 -11.69 1.78
N VAL A 66 -8.75 -12.59 1.03
CA VAL A 66 -9.07 -13.94 1.51
C VAL A 66 -7.80 -14.69 1.92
N CYS A 67 -6.75 -14.65 1.10
CA CYS A 67 -5.48 -15.27 1.48
C CYS A 67 -4.88 -14.66 2.74
N HIS A 68 -4.83 -13.34 2.84
CA HIS A 68 -4.27 -12.66 4.00
C HIS A 68 -5.05 -12.99 5.27
N GLN A 69 -6.39 -13.03 5.22
CA GLN A 69 -7.21 -13.34 6.37
C GLN A 69 -7.22 -14.82 6.74
N ASN A 70 -7.34 -15.71 5.76
CA ASN A 70 -7.58 -17.14 6.01
C ASN A 70 -6.29 -17.97 6.04
N THR A 71 -5.33 -17.69 5.13
CA THR A 71 -4.09 -18.45 5.06
C THR A 71 -3.03 -17.90 6.02
N ARG A 72 -2.91 -16.57 6.12
CA ARG A 72 -1.91 -15.91 6.97
C ARG A 72 -2.44 -15.54 8.35
N GLY A 73 -3.77 -15.61 8.56
CA GLY A 73 -4.41 -15.28 9.84
C GLY A 73 -4.39 -13.79 10.19
N TRP A 74 -4.14 -12.91 9.21
CA TRP A 74 -4.11 -11.47 9.46
C TRP A 74 -5.53 -10.89 9.58
N ASP A 75 -5.63 -9.69 10.16
CA ASP A 75 -6.93 -9.05 10.39
C ASP A 75 -7.61 -8.63 9.09
N ASP A 76 -6.84 -8.31 8.06
CA ASP A 76 -7.32 -7.82 6.78
C ASP A 76 -6.24 -7.97 5.70
N ILE A 77 -6.53 -7.47 4.49
CA ILE A 77 -5.51 -7.28 3.45
C ILE A 77 -4.29 -6.53 4.00
N ALA A 78 -3.09 -6.87 3.51
CA ALA A 78 -1.84 -6.34 4.05
C ALA A 78 -1.70 -4.82 3.95
N TYR A 79 -2.17 -4.27 2.83
CA TYR A 79 -1.86 -2.90 2.39
C TYR A 79 -2.87 -1.88 2.89
N ASN A 80 -2.39 -0.63 3.08
CA ASN A 80 -3.27 0.50 3.35
C ASN A 80 -4.10 0.87 2.13
N PHE A 81 -3.45 0.91 0.96
CA PHE A 81 -4.11 1.13 -0.33
C PHE A 81 -3.54 0.19 -1.38
N LEU A 82 -4.34 -0.12 -2.40
CA LEU A 82 -3.88 -0.82 -3.59
C LEU A 82 -4.09 0.07 -4.81
N ILE A 83 -3.24 -0.11 -5.83
CA ILE A 83 -3.28 0.69 -7.04
C ILE A 83 -3.43 -0.26 -8.22
N GLY A 84 -4.54 -0.13 -8.93
CA GLY A 84 -4.86 -0.95 -10.10
C GLY A 84 -4.26 -0.43 -11.39
N GLY A 85 -4.07 -1.31 -12.36
CA GLY A 85 -3.63 -0.95 -13.70
C GLY A 85 -4.62 -0.04 -14.44
N ASP A 86 -5.87 0.02 -13.98
CA ASP A 86 -6.88 0.98 -14.42
C ASP A 86 -6.61 2.43 -13.95
N GLY A 87 -5.66 2.62 -13.03
CA GLY A 87 -5.30 3.89 -12.42
C GLY A 87 -6.15 4.26 -11.20
N SER A 88 -7.01 3.35 -10.73
CA SER A 88 -7.81 3.57 -9.52
C SER A 88 -7.03 3.20 -8.25
N VAL A 89 -7.35 3.91 -7.16
CA VAL A 89 -6.86 3.64 -5.80
C VAL A 89 -7.95 2.90 -5.04
N TYR A 90 -7.65 1.72 -4.58
CA TYR A 90 -8.55 0.86 -3.82
C TYR A 90 -8.22 0.94 -2.33
N GLU A 91 -9.22 1.22 -1.51
CA GLU A 91 -9.04 1.26 -0.07
C GLU A 91 -8.81 -0.14 0.51
N GLY A 92 -7.63 -0.36 1.08
CA GLY A 92 -7.33 -1.55 1.87
C GLY A 92 -7.62 -1.29 3.36
N ARG A 93 -6.56 -1.08 4.16
CA ARG A 93 -6.72 -0.67 5.56
C ARG A 93 -6.95 0.84 5.75
N GLY A 94 -6.81 1.63 4.68
CA GLY A 94 -7.01 3.08 4.71
C GLY A 94 -5.95 3.84 5.50
N TRP A 95 -6.25 5.11 5.82
CA TRP A 95 -5.30 6.05 6.42
C TRP A 95 -4.98 5.83 7.89
N ARG A 96 -5.87 5.19 8.63
CA ARG A 96 -5.81 5.14 10.11
C ARG A 96 -5.37 3.80 10.67
N ARG A 97 -5.50 2.71 9.93
CA ARG A 97 -5.21 1.36 10.41
C ARG A 97 -3.79 0.94 10.08
N VAL A 98 -3.13 0.34 11.05
CA VAL A 98 -1.79 -0.23 10.89
C VAL A 98 -1.83 -1.37 9.88
N GLY A 99 -0.93 -1.34 8.90
CA GLY A 99 -0.78 -2.37 7.87
C GLY A 99 -0.14 -3.67 8.37
N ALA A 100 -0.03 -4.65 7.48
CA ALA A 100 0.72 -5.88 7.71
C ALA A 100 1.64 -6.16 6.50
N HIS A 101 2.49 -5.22 6.16
CA HIS A 101 3.23 -5.21 4.89
C HIS A 101 4.75 -5.20 5.04
N THR A 102 5.29 -4.54 6.08
CA THR A 102 6.74 -4.38 6.27
C THR A 102 7.07 -4.54 7.75
N LEU A 103 7.62 -5.70 8.10
CA LEU A 103 7.94 -6.02 9.50
C LEU A 103 8.91 -5.00 10.10
N GLY A 104 8.52 -4.46 11.27
CA GLY A 104 9.28 -3.44 11.98
C GLY A 104 8.92 -2.00 11.60
N TYR A 105 8.05 -1.80 10.59
CA TYR A 105 7.66 -0.47 10.11
C TYR A 105 6.14 -0.29 9.96
N ASN A 106 5.34 -1.32 10.17
CA ASN A 106 3.89 -1.24 9.97
C ASN A 106 3.21 -0.12 10.74
N ASP A 107 3.65 0.16 11.96
CA ASP A 107 3.07 1.13 12.91
C ASP A 107 3.55 2.59 12.69
N ILE A 108 4.49 2.80 11.78
CA ILE A 108 5.06 4.12 11.45
C ILE A 108 5.09 4.40 9.95
N SER A 109 4.34 3.65 9.16
CA SER A 109 4.33 3.78 7.69
C SER A 109 2.97 3.48 7.09
N LEU A 110 2.77 3.98 5.88
CA LEU A 110 1.69 3.57 4.98
C LEU A 110 2.26 2.78 3.80
N SER A 111 1.47 1.85 3.28
CA SER A 111 1.85 1.02 2.13
C SER A 111 0.88 1.15 0.97
N PHE A 112 1.45 1.22 -0.23
CA PHE A 112 0.72 1.18 -1.49
C PHE A 112 1.12 -0.08 -2.26
N GLY A 113 0.17 -1.01 -2.42
CA GLY A 113 0.35 -2.26 -3.14
C GLY A 113 -0.06 -2.10 -4.60
N PHE A 114 0.90 -2.09 -5.51
CA PHE A 114 0.65 -2.08 -6.94
C PHE A 114 0.20 -3.48 -7.38
N ILE A 115 -0.97 -3.59 -7.99
CA ILE A 115 -1.55 -4.88 -8.41
C ILE A 115 -0.80 -5.41 -9.62
N GLY A 116 -0.06 -6.49 -9.45
CA GLY A 116 0.75 -7.14 -10.49
C GLY A 116 2.14 -7.54 -10.03
N ASN A 117 2.92 -8.08 -10.98
CA ASN A 117 4.35 -8.41 -10.81
C ASN A 117 5.22 -7.42 -11.60
N PHE A 118 6.04 -6.67 -10.88
CA PHE A 118 6.91 -5.63 -11.45
C PHE A 118 8.41 -5.96 -11.33
N SER A 119 8.74 -7.24 -11.37
CA SER A 119 10.13 -7.71 -11.38
C SER A 119 10.84 -7.38 -12.70
N ASN A 120 10.13 -7.43 -13.83
CA ASN A 120 10.68 -7.24 -15.17
C ASN A 120 10.16 -5.99 -15.91
N LYS A 121 9.27 -5.25 -15.29
CA LYS A 121 8.69 -4.01 -15.84
C LYS A 121 8.35 -3.02 -14.76
N VAL A 122 8.10 -1.78 -15.15
CA VAL A 122 7.61 -0.70 -14.29
C VAL A 122 6.08 -0.69 -14.33
N PRO A 123 5.37 -0.35 -13.23
CA PRO A 123 3.94 -0.06 -13.28
C PRO A 123 3.61 0.96 -14.37
N ASN A 124 2.42 0.87 -14.96
CA ASN A 124 2.04 1.81 -16.00
C ASN A 124 1.92 3.25 -15.46
N CYS A 125 1.90 4.22 -16.36
CA CYS A 125 1.90 5.65 -15.99
C CYS A 125 0.65 6.06 -15.18
N LYS A 126 -0.49 5.40 -15.37
CA LYS A 126 -1.70 5.67 -14.59
C LYS A 126 -1.52 5.27 -13.12
N MET A 127 -0.90 4.10 -12.89
CA MET A 127 -0.59 3.62 -11.54
C MET A 127 0.41 4.54 -10.82
N LEU A 128 1.48 4.93 -11.49
CA LEU A 128 2.51 5.81 -10.91
C LEU A 128 1.92 7.17 -10.56
N LYS A 129 1.11 7.75 -11.45
CA LYS A 129 0.42 9.01 -11.20
C LYS A 129 -0.58 8.91 -10.05
N ALA A 130 -1.35 7.81 -9.97
CA ALA A 130 -2.28 7.58 -8.86
C ALA A 130 -1.56 7.50 -7.52
N ALA A 131 -0.39 6.85 -7.46
CA ALA A 131 0.43 6.78 -6.25
C ALA A 131 0.96 8.15 -5.82
N GLU A 132 1.45 8.96 -6.76
CA GLU A 132 1.91 10.32 -6.50
C GLU A 132 0.79 11.20 -5.94
N MET A 133 -0.39 11.17 -6.57
CA MET A 133 -1.56 11.91 -6.12
C MET A 133 -2.03 11.44 -4.74
N LEU A 134 -1.96 10.13 -4.46
CA LEU A 134 -2.33 9.57 -3.16
C LEU A 134 -1.38 10.03 -2.05
N ILE A 135 -0.08 10.12 -2.31
CA ILE A 135 0.89 10.68 -1.36
C ILE A 135 0.56 12.13 -1.08
N GLN A 136 0.33 12.95 -2.12
CA GLN A 136 -0.01 14.35 -1.96
C GLN A 136 -1.29 14.53 -1.12
N CYS A 137 -2.32 13.74 -1.40
CA CYS A 137 -3.54 13.69 -0.61
C CYS A 137 -3.25 13.33 0.86
N GLY A 138 -2.41 12.32 1.12
CA GLY A 138 -2.02 11.92 2.47
C GLY A 138 -1.26 13.00 3.23
N ILE A 139 -0.43 13.79 2.56
CA ILE A 139 0.27 14.94 3.15
C ILE A 139 -0.73 16.04 3.52
N GLU A 140 -1.64 16.38 2.62
CA GLU A 140 -2.67 17.40 2.86
C GLU A 140 -3.61 17.02 4.01
N MET A 141 -3.90 15.73 4.16
CA MET A 141 -4.68 15.19 5.28
C MET A 141 -3.91 15.08 6.60
N GLY A 142 -2.59 15.27 6.59
CA GLY A 142 -1.73 15.03 7.75
C GLY A 142 -1.52 13.55 8.09
N ALA A 143 -1.88 12.63 7.19
CA ALA A 143 -1.64 11.20 7.35
C ALA A 143 -0.22 10.79 6.98
N ILE A 144 0.41 11.53 6.08
CA ILE A 144 1.82 11.38 5.67
C ILE A 144 2.58 12.66 6.05
N SER A 145 3.75 12.50 6.66
CA SER A 145 4.63 13.62 6.97
C SER A 145 5.10 14.33 5.70
N ALA A 146 5.15 15.67 5.69
CA ALA A 146 5.71 16.41 4.56
C ALA A 146 7.18 16.07 4.27
N ASN A 147 7.89 15.53 5.27
CA ASN A 147 9.28 15.08 5.17
C ASN A 147 9.41 13.56 5.05
N TYR A 148 8.35 12.87 4.55
CA TYR A 148 8.37 11.42 4.37
C TYR A 148 9.52 10.97 3.47
N THR A 149 9.93 9.71 3.63
CA THR A 149 10.79 9.01 2.68
C THR A 149 10.07 7.80 2.07
N LEU A 150 10.40 7.52 0.81
CA LEU A 150 9.83 6.43 0.02
C LEU A 150 10.79 5.24 -0.01
N HIS A 151 10.25 4.04 0.17
CA HIS A 151 11.02 2.80 0.23
C HIS A 151 10.32 1.66 -0.51
N GLY A 152 11.09 0.67 -0.95
CA GLY A 152 10.59 -0.66 -1.23
C GLY A 152 10.70 -1.55 0.02
N GLN A 153 9.95 -2.64 0.10
CA GLN A 153 10.07 -3.57 1.24
C GLN A 153 11.50 -4.08 1.43
N ARG A 154 12.27 -4.24 0.34
CA ARG A 154 13.66 -4.68 0.38
C ARG A 154 14.61 -3.74 1.11
N ASP A 155 14.22 -2.51 1.37
CA ASP A 155 14.99 -1.56 2.16
C ASP A 155 14.91 -1.84 3.68
N ALA A 156 13.91 -2.61 4.10
CA ALA A 156 13.64 -2.94 5.49
C ALA A 156 13.69 -4.44 5.81
N ASN A 157 13.47 -5.31 4.81
CA ASN A 157 13.36 -6.76 5.00
C ASN A 157 14.08 -7.53 3.89
N CYS A 158 14.43 -8.80 4.15
CA CYS A 158 14.96 -9.73 3.15
C CYS A 158 13.85 -10.16 2.16
N ARG A 159 13.45 -9.29 1.27
CA ARG A 159 12.40 -9.50 0.26
C ARG A 159 12.81 -8.87 -1.07
N VAL A 160 12.27 -9.38 -2.17
CA VAL A 160 12.48 -8.82 -3.51
C VAL A 160 11.46 -7.74 -3.88
N CYS A 161 10.39 -7.62 -3.08
CA CYS A 161 9.34 -6.63 -3.29
C CYS A 161 9.91 -5.19 -3.24
N PRO A 162 9.51 -4.31 -4.17
CA PRO A 162 8.37 -4.39 -5.11
C PRO A 162 8.71 -4.97 -6.51
N GLY A 163 9.74 -5.78 -6.63
CA GLY A 163 10.27 -6.29 -7.88
C GLY A 163 11.46 -5.48 -8.39
N ASP A 164 12.40 -6.12 -9.13
CA ASP A 164 13.70 -5.51 -9.43
C ASP A 164 13.59 -4.28 -10.33
N THR A 165 12.77 -4.35 -11.36
CA THR A 165 12.64 -3.23 -12.31
C THR A 165 11.89 -2.07 -11.68
N PHE A 166 10.82 -2.32 -10.92
CA PHE A 166 10.13 -1.26 -10.21
C PHE A 166 10.99 -0.64 -9.11
N TYR A 167 11.75 -1.46 -8.39
CA TYR A 167 12.65 -0.94 -7.37
C TYR A 167 13.71 0.00 -7.96
N ARG A 168 14.35 -0.37 -9.10
CA ARG A 168 15.26 0.55 -9.81
C ARG A 168 14.59 1.86 -10.18
N ASN A 169 13.33 1.83 -10.59
CA ASN A 169 12.58 3.07 -10.86
C ASN A 169 12.37 3.89 -9.57
N ILE A 170 11.99 3.26 -8.45
CA ILE A 170 11.82 3.97 -7.17
C ILE A 170 13.11 4.67 -6.72
N THR A 171 14.29 4.06 -6.94
CA THR A 171 15.58 4.65 -6.54
C THR A 171 15.92 5.95 -7.24
N THR A 172 15.24 6.27 -8.33
CA THR A 172 15.41 7.55 -9.06
C THR A 172 14.53 8.68 -8.54
N LEU A 173 13.60 8.38 -7.64
CA LEU A 173 12.64 9.36 -7.13
C LEU A 173 13.28 10.23 -6.03
N GLN A 174 12.95 11.53 -6.03
CA GLN A 174 13.53 12.51 -5.12
C GLN A 174 13.38 12.15 -3.63
N ARG A 175 12.29 11.46 -3.26
CA ARG A 175 12.00 11.08 -1.87
C ARG A 175 12.50 9.70 -1.48
N PHE A 176 13.24 9.03 -2.37
CA PHE A 176 13.80 7.71 -2.05
C PHE A 176 14.78 7.79 -0.89
N GLY A 177 14.49 7.05 0.18
CA GLY A 177 15.26 7.07 1.42
C GLY A 177 16.34 5.98 1.53
N GLY A 178 16.35 5.02 0.61
CA GLY A 178 17.33 3.92 0.61
C GLY A 178 17.11 2.92 1.74
N LYS A 179 18.16 2.16 2.04
CA LYS A 179 18.14 1.11 3.07
C LYS A 179 17.92 1.71 4.46
N LEU A 180 17.03 1.10 5.21
CA LEU A 180 16.64 1.53 6.56
C LEU A 180 17.52 0.90 7.63
N ASN A 181 17.76 1.62 8.73
CA ASN A 181 18.63 1.20 9.82
C ASN A 181 18.14 -0.07 10.54
N ARG A 182 16.82 -0.18 10.74
CA ARG A 182 16.22 -1.39 11.30
C ARG A 182 15.88 -2.35 10.17
N PHE A 183 16.79 -3.28 9.90
CA PHE A 183 16.62 -4.28 8.86
C PHE A 183 16.30 -5.64 9.49
N VAL A 184 15.14 -6.23 9.13
CA VAL A 184 14.64 -7.46 9.74
C VAL A 184 14.46 -8.54 8.68
N CYS A 185 15.12 -9.68 8.87
CA CYS A 185 14.94 -10.88 8.06
C CYS A 185 14.15 -11.92 8.83
N THR A 186 13.10 -12.43 8.23
CA THR A 186 12.31 -13.57 8.73
C THR A 186 11.96 -14.47 7.55
N ASP A 187 11.55 -15.68 7.83
CA ASP A 187 11.02 -16.57 6.82
C ASP A 187 9.80 -15.91 6.13
N PRO A 188 9.64 -16.07 4.81
CA PRO A 188 8.48 -15.56 4.12
C PRO A 188 7.21 -16.22 4.66
N PRO A 189 6.11 -15.48 4.81
CA PRO A 189 4.84 -16.09 5.10
C PRO A 189 4.48 -17.08 3.97
N GLY A 190 3.72 -18.13 4.29
CA GLY A 190 3.31 -19.13 3.32
C GLY A 190 2.71 -18.51 2.04
N PRO A 191 2.90 -19.15 0.87
CA PRO A 191 2.46 -18.62 -0.40
C PRO A 191 0.93 -18.50 -0.45
N CYS A 192 0.44 -17.37 -0.97
CA CYS A 192 -0.92 -17.27 -1.42
C CYS A 192 -1.00 -17.92 -2.82
N ARG A 193 -1.78 -18.98 -2.95
CA ARG A 193 -2.16 -19.50 -4.25
C ARG A 193 -3.41 -18.74 -4.70
N ILE A 194 -3.23 -17.81 -5.59
CA ILE A 194 -4.29 -16.92 -6.08
C ILE A 194 -4.56 -17.26 -7.53
#